data_85ba312c194e694098457a5574c79bcc
#
_entry.id   85ba312c194e694098457a5574c79bcc
#
_cell.length_a   1.000
_cell.length_b   1.000
_cell.length_c   1.000
_cell.angle_alpha   90.00
_cell.angle_beta   90.00
_cell.angle_gamma   90.00
#
_symmetry.space_group_name_H-M   'P 1'
#
loop_
_entity.id
_entity.type
_entity.pdbx_description
1 polymer ?
#
loop_
_entity_poly.entity_id
_entity_poly.type
_entity_poly.pdbx_seq_one_letter_code
_entity_poly.pdbx_strand_id
1 'polypeptide(L)'
;RVVRAIMPVKTRGASTMRFVFYLTAILLLVIGTTNYWLYQASTQHIESSLDQEAESKLGGLVSLSGYYISHFENQLLAEMGKEVGAQKEVKYLSIRSRDGGVDFHSGEINSRHMRIYSRDILAEGKVVGQVKLGLDTARMEVALTQAGKIAAGLAALSILVLGSVLFFFFRTQIDAAMEQAK
;
A
#
# COMPACT_ATOMS: atom_id res chain seq x y z
N ARG A 1 78.93 -7.43 0.63
CA ARG A 1 77.85 -6.92 -0.21
C ARG A 1 76.53 -7.60 0.19
N VAL A 2 75.76 -6.88 1.00
CA VAL A 2 74.42 -7.30 1.46
C VAL A 2 73.41 -6.62 0.55
N VAL A 3 72.80 -7.36 -0.38
CA VAL A 3 71.70 -6.92 -1.21
C VAL A 3 70.45 -6.99 -0.31
N ARG A 4 70.03 -5.83 0.22
CA ARG A 4 68.69 -5.67 0.83
C ARG A 4 67.64 -5.84 -0.28
N ALA A 5 66.98 -6.97 -0.32
CA ALA A 5 65.78 -7.15 -1.11
C ALA A 5 64.69 -6.20 -0.56
N ILE A 6 64.42 -5.16 -1.31
CA ILE A 6 63.28 -4.27 -1.09
C ILE A 6 62.03 -5.10 -1.50
N MET A 7 61.38 -5.74 -0.52
CA MET A 7 60.08 -6.30 -0.77
C MET A 7 59.09 -5.15 -0.99
N PRO A 8 58.33 -5.18 -2.09
CA PRO A 8 57.28 -4.16 -2.29
C PRO A 8 56.22 -4.35 -1.24
N VAL A 9 55.99 -3.34 -0.42
CA VAL A 9 54.82 -3.21 0.49
C VAL A 9 53.61 -3.11 -0.41
N LYS A 10 53.06 -4.27 -0.79
CA LYS A 10 51.97 -4.44 -1.75
C LYS A 10 50.63 -4.21 -1.04
N THR A 11 50.06 -3.02 -1.21
CA THR A 11 48.64 -2.71 -1.46
C THR A 11 47.57 -3.58 -0.74
N ARG A 12 47.72 -3.88 0.55
CA ARG A 12 46.61 -4.46 1.33
C ARG A 12 45.43 -3.47 1.49
N GLY A 13 45.68 -2.17 1.54
CA GLY A 13 44.65 -1.16 1.73
C GLY A 13 43.65 -1.02 0.57
N ALA A 14 44.13 -1.10 -0.67
CA ALA A 14 43.27 -0.95 -1.86
C ALA A 14 42.29 -2.09 -2.06
N SER A 15 42.65 -3.33 -1.69
CA SER A 15 41.75 -4.50 -1.76
C SER A 15 40.66 -4.41 -0.69
N THR A 16 41.00 -4.03 0.53
CA THR A 16 40.04 -3.89 1.64
C THR A 16 39.04 -2.77 1.35
N MET A 17 39.48 -1.64 0.78
CA MET A 17 38.61 -0.53 0.43
C MET A 17 37.59 -0.89 -0.65
N ARG A 18 38.00 -1.64 -1.66
CA ARG A 18 37.09 -2.18 -2.70
C ARG A 18 36.09 -3.14 -2.12
N PHE A 19 36.50 -4.03 -1.22
CA PHE A 19 35.61 -4.99 -0.56
C PHE A 19 34.54 -4.26 0.28
N VAL A 20 34.92 -3.26 1.09
CA VAL A 20 33.97 -2.45 1.88
C VAL A 20 32.99 -1.71 0.98
N PHE A 21 33.47 -1.15 -0.13
CA PHE A 21 32.60 -0.48 -1.09
C PHE A 21 31.55 -1.43 -1.69
N TYR A 22 31.95 -2.62 -2.14
CA TYR A 22 31.02 -3.62 -2.67
C TYR A 22 30.04 -4.11 -1.61
N LEU A 23 30.50 -4.37 -0.40
CA LEU A 23 29.64 -4.79 0.70
C LEU A 23 28.57 -3.73 1.01
N THR A 24 28.98 -2.46 1.06
CA THR A 24 28.07 -1.34 1.29
C THR A 24 27.05 -1.19 0.17
N ALA A 25 27.49 -1.32 -1.08
CA ALA A 25 26.61 -1.25 -2.23
C ALA A 25 25.58 -2.38 -2.22
N ILE A 26 25.98 -3.60 -1.90
CA ILE A 26 25.08 -4.76 -1.75
C ILE A 26 24.08 -4.51 -0.62
N LEU A 27 24.55 -4.02 0.53
CA LEU A 27 23.69 -3.75 1.68
C LEU A 27 22.63 -2.68 1.39
N LEU A 28 23.03 -1.59 0.70
CA LEU A 28 22.10 -0.56 0.24
C LEU A 28 21.06 -1.11 -0.74
N LEU A 29 21.48 -1.97 -1.64
CA LEU A 29 20.58 -2.61 -2.59
C LEU A 29 19.58 -3.53 -1.87
N VAL A 30 20.02 -4.33 -0.91
CA VAL A 30 19.15 -5.21 -0.10
C VAL A 30 18.16 -4.38 0.72
N ILE A 31 18.61 -3.33 1.40
CA ILE A 31 17.74 -2.45 2.19
C ILE A 31 16.72 -1.74 1.28
N GLY A 32 17.16 -1.24 0.12
CA GLY A 32 16.29 -0.56 -0.83
C GLY A 32 15.21 -1.48 -1.40
N THR A 33 15.58 -2.69 -1.81
CA THR A 33 14.63 -3.68 -2.34
C THR A 33 13.65 -4.16 -1.26
N THR A 34 14.12 -4.38 -0.04
CA THR A 34 13.25 -4.81 1.07
C THR A 34 12.23 -3.72 1.44
N ASN A 35 12.66 -2.45 1.54
CA ASN A 35 11.76 -1.33 1.81
C ASN A 35 10.74 -1.13 0.68
N TYR A 36 11.17 -1.24 -0.58
CA TYR A 36 10.28 -1.17 -1.73
C TYR A 36 9.22 -2.29 -1.70
N TRP A 37 9.64 -3.52 -1.42
CA TRP A 37 8.75 -4.67 -1.37
C TRP A 37 7.75 -4.55 -0.21
N LEU A 38 8.19 -4.09 0.96
CA LEU A 38 7.32 -3.84 2.11
C LEU A 38 6.27 -2.77 1.83
N TYR A 39 6.67 -1.67 1.17
CA TYR A 39 5.76 -0.62 0.74
C TYR A 39 4.72 -1.16 -0.24
N GLN A 40 5.14 -1.90 -1.25
CA GLN A 40 4.27 -2.51 -2.25
C GLN A 40 3.25 -3.48 -1.61
N ALA A 41 3.73 -4.35 -0.72
CA ALA A 41 2.86 -5.29 0.01
C ALA A 41 1.82 -4.55 0.88
N SER A 42 2.22 -3.49 1.58
CA SER A 42 1.31 -2.67 2.38
C SER A 42 0.24 -1.99 1.52
N THR A 43 0.62 -1.46 0.38
CA THR A 43 -0.31 -0.81 -0.57
C THR A 43 -1.33 -1.82 -1.10
N GLN A 44 -0.88 -2.98 -1.55
CA GLN A 44 -1.77 -4.04 -2.03
C GLN A 44 -2.73 -4.53 -0.95
N HIS A 45 -2.26 -4.65 0.29
CA HIS A 45 -3.11 -5.08 1.40
C HIS A 45 -4.22 -4.05 1.71
N ILE A 46 -3.90 -2.76 1.70
CA ILE A 46 -4.87 -1.68 1.92
C ILE A 46 -5.92 -1.68 0.79
N GLU A 47 -5.51 -1.80 -0.46
CA GLU A 47 -6.43 -1.84 -1.61
C GLU A 47 -7.32 -3.09 -1.57
N SER A 48 -6.76 -4.27 -1.32
CA SER A 48 -7.53 -5.51 -1.25
C SER A 48 -8.53 -5.53 -0.10
N SER A 49 -8.20 -4.90 1.02
CA SER A 49 -9.10 -4.72 2.16
C SER A 49 -10.34 -3.90 1.80
N LEU A 50 -10.17 -2.80 1.04
CA LEU A 50 -11.29 -1.98 0.57
C LEU A 50 -12.16 -2.76 -0.42
N ASP A 51 -11.54 -3.48 -1.37
CA ASP A 51 -12.26 -4.27 -2.35
C ASP A 51 -13.05 -5.41 -1.67
N GLN A 52 -12.47 -6.04 -0.65
CA GLN A 52 -13.15 -7.10 0.12
C GLN A 52 -14.33 -6.55 0.93
N GLU A 53 -14.18 -5.35 1.52
CA GLU A 53 -15.28 -4.68 2.22
C GLU A 53 -16.42 -4.33 1.25
N ALA A 54 -16.07 -3.77 0.07
CA ALA A 54 -17.03 -3.48 -0.98
C ALA A 54 -17.78 -4.70 -1.45
N GLU A 55 -17.07 -5.79 -1.72
CA GLU A 55 -17.65 -7.06 -2.16
C GLU A 55 -18.60 -7.66 -1.12
N SER A 56 -18.21 -7.62 0.15
CA SER A 56 -19.06 -8.09 1.26
C SER A 56 -20.35 -7.27 1.37
N LYS A 57 -20.24 -5.93 1.34
CA LYS A 57 -21.41 -5.04 1.41
C LYS A 57 -22.31 -5.19 0.18
N LEU A 58 -21.72 -5.25 -1.03
CA LEU A 58 -22.46 -5.48 -2.26
C LEU A 58 -23.16 -6.83 -2.28
N GLY A 59 -22.50 -7.89 -1.81
CA GLY A 59 -23.10 -9.22 -1.74
C GLY A 59 -24.39 -9.23 -0.90
N GLY A 60 -24.35 -8.61 0.27
CA GLY A 60 -25.52 -8.45 1.14
C GLY A 60 -26.62 -7.61 0.50
N LEU A 61 -26.24 -6.46 -0.07
CA LEU A 61 -27.17 -5.56 -0.75
C LEU A 61 -27.87 -6.23 -1.94
N VAL A 62 -27.11 -6.91 -2.80
CA VAL A 62 -27.63 -7.59 -3.98
C VAL A 62 -28.61 -8.69 -3.58
N SER A 63 -28.25 -9.50 -2.57
CA SER A 63 -29.11 -10.59 -2.09
C SER A 63 -30.44 -10.06 -1.55
N LEU A 64 -30.41 -9.08 -0.65
CA LEU A 64 -31.60 -8.48 -0.06
C LEU A 64 -32.43 -7.71 -1.10
N SER A 65 -31.77 -6.95 -1.98
CA SER A 65 -32.47 -6.22 -3.04
C SER A 65 -33.16 -7.16 -4.01
N GLY A 66 -32.54 -8.29 -4.35
CA GLY A 66 -33.16 -9.33 -5.19
C GLY A 66 -34.42 -9.89 -4.55
N TYR A 67 -34.39 -10.19 -3.26
CA TYR A 67 -35.56 -10.65 -2.51
C TYR A 67 -36.65 -9.58 -2.49
N TYR A 68 -36.40 -8.35 -2.09
CA TYR A 68 -37.41 -7.30 -1.99
C TYR A 68 -38.02 -6.91 -3.35
N ILE A 69 -37.20 -6.83 -4.43
CA ILE A 69 -37.72 -6.55 -5.76
C ILE A 69 -38.65 -7.67 -6.23
N SER A 70 -38.31 -8.94 -6.01
CA SER A 70 -39.15 -10.09 -6.44
C SER A 70 -40.45 -10.20 -5.65
N HIS A 71 -40.50 -9.66 -4.40
CA HIS A 71 -41.70 -9.67 -3.58
C HIS A 71 -42.45 -8.33 -3.57
N PHE A 72 -42.03 -7.37 -4.42
CA PHE A 72 -42.63 -6.02 -4.50
C PHE A 72 -42.59 -5.22 -3.18
N GLU A 73 -41.61 -5.52 -2.31
CA GLU A 73 -41.41 -4.85 -1.00
C GLU A 73 -40.56 -3.57 -1.12
N ASN A 74 -41.00 -2.64 -1.96
CA ASN A 74 -40.24 -1.44 -2.31
C ASN A 74 -39.97 -0.53 -1.10
N GLN A 75 -40.87 -0.55 -0.10
CA GLN A 75 -40.71 0.26 1.12
C GLN A 75 -39.55 -0.27 1.97
N LEU A 76 -39.46 -1.58 2.17
CA LEU A 76 -38.37 -2.21 2.92
C LEU A 76 -37.01 -2.03 2.20
N LEU A 77 -37.04 -2.08 0.88
CA LEU A 77 -35.85 -1.77 0.08
C LEU A 77 -35.36 -0.33 0.28
N ALA A 78 -36.28 0.64 0.32
CA ALA A 78 -35.94 2.05 0.57
C ALA A 78 -35.41 2.27 2.00
N GLU A 79 -35.98 1.58 3.00
CA GLU A 79 -35.49 1.65 4.40
C GLU A 79 -34.09 1.05 4.52
N MET A 80 -33.85 -0.12 3.94
CA MET A 80 -32.53 -0.74 3.85
C MET A 80 -31.53 0.20 3.15
N GLY A 81 -31.94 0.79 2.02
CA GLY A 81 -31.11 1.76 1.29
C GLY A 81 -30.72 2.98 2.13
N LYS A 82 -31.66 3.51 2.92
CA LYS A 82 -31.41 4.61 3.86
C LYS A 82 -30.44 4.21 4.97
N GLU A 83 -30.61 3.04 5.56
CA GLU A 83 -29.76 2.54 6.62
C GLU A 83 -28.31 2.34 6.12
N VAL A 84 -28.14 1.71 4.98
CA VAL A 84 -26.82 1.51 4.39
C VAL A 84 -26.21 2.82 3.90
N GLY A 85 -27.00 3.69 3.27
CA GLY A 85 -26.56 5.02 2.82
C GLY A 85 -26.17 5.98 3.95
N ALA A 86 -26.66 5.73 5.18
CA ALA A 86 -26.29 6.50 6.37
C ALA A 86 -24.95 6.05 6.99
N GLN A 87 -24.38 4.93 6.55
CA GLN A 87 -23.08 4.48 7.03
C GLN A 87 -21.97 5.46 6.61
N LYS A 88 -21.07 5.76 7.53
CA LYS A 88 -20.01 6.78 7.36
C LYS A 88 -19.07 6.49 6.18
N GLU A 89 -18.88 5.22 5.87
CA GLU A 89 -18.04 4.73 4.79
C GLU A 89 -18.71 4.80 3.41
N VAL A 90 -20.04 4.92 3.37
CA VAL A 90 -20.84 4.98 2.15
C VAL A 90 -21.05 6.42 1.74
N LYS A 91 -20.51 6.82 0.60
CA LYS A 91 -20.68 8.16 0.01
C LYS A 91 -21.78 8.21 -1.04
N TYR A 92 -22.04 7.06 -1.65
CA TYR A 92 -23.05 6.92 -2.70
C TYR A 92 -23.65 5.52 -2.68
N LEU A 93 -24.96 5.45 -2.78
CA LEU A 93 -25.69 4.19 -2.97
C LEU A 93 -26.82 4.43 -3.98
N SER A 94 -26.89 3.56 -4.98
CA SER A 94 -28.01 3.53 -5.90
C SER A 94 -28.46 2.09 -6.09
N ILE A 95 -29.77 1.87 -5.95
CA ILE A 95 -30.43 0.59 -6.20
C ILE A 95 -31.51 0.86 -7.23
N ARG A 96 -31.35 0.29 -8.42
CA ARG A 96 -32.26 0.48 -9.52
C ARG A 96 -32.79 -0.85 -10.03
N SER A 97 -34.11 -0.98 -10.10
CA SER A 97 -34.77 -2.10 -10.75
C SER A 97 -34.81 -1.88 -12.26
N ARG A 98 -34.76 -2.99 -13.01
CA ARG A 98 -34.78 -2.96 -14.50
C ARG A 98 -36.13 -2.51 -15.07
N ASP A 99 -37.23 -2.79 -14.38
CA ASP A 99 -38.59 -2.39 -14.74
C ASP A 99 -38.95 -0.96 -14.36
N GLY A 100 -38.04 -0.27 -13.66
CA GLY A 100 -38.25 1.10 -13.17
C GLY A 100 -39.13 1.19 -11.92
N GLY A 101 -39.56 0.08 -11.36
CA GLY A 101 -40.41 0.04 -10.15
C GLY A 101 -39.66 0.53 -8.90
N VAL A 102 -38.33 0.45 -8.90
CA VAL A 102 -37.47 0.96 -7.82
C VAL A 102 -36.34 1.80 -8.41
N ASP A 103 -36.19 3.00 -7.91
CA ASP A 103 -35.04 3.87 -8.17
C ASP A 103 -34.69 4.61 -6.85
N PHE A 104 -33.88 3.96 -6.03
CA PHE A 104 -33.35 4.53 -4.79
C PHE A 104 -31.94 5.06 -5.02
N HIS A 105 -31.68 6.27 -4.56
CA HIS A 105 -30.32 6.81 -4.54
C HIS A 105 -30.09 7.66 -3.27
N SER A 106 -28.87 7.62 -2.77
CA SER A 106 -28.38 8.40 -1.64
C SER A 106 -26.96 8.86 -1.91
N GLY A 107 -26.62 10.09 -1.59
CA GLY A 107 -25.31 10.69 -1.79
C GLY A 107 -25.09 11.24 -3.20
N GLU A 108 -23.87 11.73 -3.44
CA GLU A 108 -23.47 12.36 -4.72
C GLU A 108 -22.46 11.52 -5.46
N ILE A 109 -22.72 11.25 -6.75
CA ILE A 109 -21.86 10.40 -7.59
C ILE A 109 -20.49 11.04 -7.89
N ASN A 110 -20.35 12.36 -7.79
CA ASN A 110 -19.12 13.09 -8.09
C ASN A 110 -18.34 13.47 -6.82
N SER A 111 -18.54 12.78 -5.72
CA SER A 111 -17.77 13.01 -4.51
C SER A 111 -16.29 12.73 -4.72
N ARG A 112 -15.40 13.64 -4.29
CA ARG A 112 -13.96 13.38 -4.24
C ARG A 112 -13.68 12.23 -3.30
N HIS A 113 -12.61 11.47 -3.57
CA HIS A 113 -12.18 10.34 -2.74
C HIS A 113 -13.26 9.25 -2.60
N MET A 114 -13.81 8.82 -3.73
CA MET A 114 -14.81 7.76 -3.79
C MET A 114 -14.45 6.74 -4.85
N ARG A 115 -14.57 5.46 -4.52
CA ARG A 115 -14.48 4.35 -5.46
C ARG A 115 -15.86 3.72 -5.62
N ILE A 116 -16.32 3.60 -6.86
CA ILE A 116 -17.65 3.06 -7.18
C ILE A 116 -17.51 1.61 -7.57
N TYR A 117 -18.33 0.77 -6.94
CA TYR A 117 -18.50 -0.63 -7.25
C TYR A 117 -19.92 -0.84 -7.76
N SER A 118 -20.10 -1.74 -8.72
CA SER A 118 -21.42 -2.05 -9.27
C SER A 118 -21.59 -3.54 -9.43
N ARG A 119 -22.81 -4.01 -9.15
CA ARG A 119 -23.18 -5.40 -9.32
C ARG A 119 -24.64 -5.52 -9.74
N ASP A 120 -24.92 -6.46 -10.63
CA ASP A 120 -26.27 -6.77 -11.05
C ASP A 120 -27.04 -7.53 -9.95
N ILE A 121 -28.31 -7.19 -9.78
CA ILE A 121 -29.22 -7.85 -8.86
C ILE A 121 -29.84 -9.04 -9.62
N LEU A 122 -29.66 -10.22 -9.05
CA LEU A 122 -30.22 -11.46 -9.61
C LEU A 122 -31.41 -11.92 -8.75
N ALA A 123 -32.51 -12.22 -9.40
CA ALA A 123 -33.62 -12.94 -8.80
C ALA A 123 -33.99 -14.11 -9.73
N GLU A 124 -34.06 -15.32 -9.20
CA GLU A 124 -34.37 -16.56 -9.96
C GLU A 124 -33.47 -16.77 -11.20
N GLY A 125 -32.18 -16.34 -11.09
CA GLY A 125 -31.21 -16.44 -12.19
C GLY A 125 -31.35 -15.38 -13.29
N LYS A 126 -32.26 -14.42 -13.16
CA LYS A 126 -32.44 -13.30 -14.09
C LYS A 126 -31.95 -11.98 -13.48
N VAL A 127 -31.38 -11.11 -14.30
CA VAL A 127 -31.01 -9.76 -13.88
C VAL A 127 -32.28 -8.92 -13.75
N VAL A 128 -32.61 -8.54 -12.52
CA VAL A 128 -33.78 -7.72 -12.18
C VAL A 128 -33.43 -6.28 -11.84
N GLY A 129 -32.14 -5.96 -11.68
CA GLY A 129 -31.72 -4.60 -11.36
C GLY A 129 -30.21 -4.48 -11.24
N GLN A 130 -29.76 -3.33 -10.70
CA GLN A 130 -28.34 -3.04 -10.46
C GLN A 130 -28.19 -2.27 -9.14
N VAL A 131 -27.17 -2.62 -8.36
CA VAL A 131 -26.68 -1.86 -7.21
C VAL A 131 -25.39 -1.16 -7.59
N LYS A 132 -25.25 0.11 -7.22
CA LYS A 132 -24.00 0.85 -7.26
C LYS A 132 -23.69 1.35 -5.86
N LEU A 133 -22.50 1.04 -5.37
CA LEU A 133 -22.00 1.41 -4.05
C LEU A 133 -20.74 2.24 -4.20
N GLY A 134 -20.73 3.47 -3.69
CA GLY A 134 -19.58 4.33 -3.61
C GLY A 134 -19.02 4.36 -2.19
N LEU A 135 -17.82 3.83 -1.98
CA LEU A 135 -17.12 3.85 -0.71
C LEU A 135 -16.13 5.00 -0.62
N ASP A 136 -16.03 5.57 0.58
CA ASP A 136 -15.06 6.64 0.89
C ASP A 136 -13.63 6.11 0.87
N THR A 137 -12.79 6.67 0.00
CA THR A 137 -11.36 6.33 -0.11
C THR A 137 -10.45 7.25 0.71
N ALA A 138 -10.99 8.26 1.40
CA ALA A 138 -10.18 9.21 2.15
C ALA A 138 -9.33 8.52 3.24
N ARG A 139 -9.89 7.52 3.92
CA ARG A 139 -9.14 6.72 4.92
C ARG A 139 -8.00 5.92 4.28
N MET A 140 -8.23 5.36 3.10
CA MET A 140 -7.21 4.64 2.34
C MET A 140 -6.08 5.57 1.92
N GLU A 141 -6.39 6.77 1.41
CA GLU A 141 -5.38 7.76 1.02
C GLU A 141 -4.53 8.24 2.19
N VAL A 142 -5.15 8.43 3.36
CA VAL A 142 -4.42 8.74 4.61
C VAL A 142 -3.50 7.57 4.99
N ALA A 143 -3.99 6.33 4.95
CA ALA A 143 -3.21 5.14 5.28
C ALA A 143 -2.04 4.95 4.30
N LEU A 144 -2.25 5.15 3.00
CA LEU A 144 -1.20 5.10 1.96
C LEU A 144 -0.13 6.18 2.19
N THR A 145 -0.57 7.42 2.49
CA THR A 145 0.34 8.52 2.80
C THR A 145 1.18 8.22 4.04
N GLN A 146 0.58 7.64 5.06
CA GLN A 146 1.26 7.27 6.30
C GLN A 146 2.25 6.12 6.06
N ALA A 147 1.87 5.09 5.30
CA ALA A 147 2.77 4.01 4.89
C ALA A 147 4.00 4.55 4.12
N GLY A 148 3.77 5.49 3.20
CA GLY A 148 4.84 6.19 2.47
C GLY A 148 5.80 6.95 3.39
N LYS A 149 5.28 7.68 4.39
CA LYS A 149 6.11 8.40 5.38
C LYS A 149 6.95 7.45 6.23
N ILE A 150 6.37 6.33 6.66
CA ILE A 150 7.08 5.30 7.43
C ILE A 150 8.20 4.69 6.59
N ALA A 151 7.92 4.30 5.34
CA ALA A 151 8.91 3.76 4.43
C ALA A 151 10.07 4.74 4.18
N ALA A 152 9.77 6.04 3.96
CA ALA A 152 10.76 7.09 3.79
C ALA A 152 11.61 7.29 5.06
N GLY A 153 10.99 7.25 6.25
CA GLY A 153 11.68 7.33 7.54
C GLY A 153 12.64 6.16 7.77
N LEU A 154 12.22 4.94 7.47
CA LEU A 154 13.06 3.75 7.55
C LEU A 154 14.25 3.81 6.58
N ALA A 155 14.03 4.28 5.35
CA ALA A 155 15.08 4.47 4.37
C ALA A 155 16.13 5.51 4.84
N ALA A 156 15.67 6.65 5.37
CA ALA A 156 16.55 7.69 5.90
C ALA A 156 17.37 7.18 7.11
N LEU A 157 16.74 6.45 8.03
CA LEU A 157 17.42 5.84 9.17
C LEU A 157 18.49 4.85 8.72
N SER A 158 18.18 4.01 7.73
CA SER A 158 19.11 3.04 7.17
C SER A 158 20.34 3.71 6.56
N ILE A 159 20.15 4.81 5.83
CA ILE A 159 21.26 5.62 5.25
C ILE A 159 22.12 6.23 6.35
N LEU A 160 21.51 6.76 7.43
CA LEU A 160 22.22 7.32 8.56
C LEU A 160 23.08 6.28 9.28
N VAL A 161 22.54 5.11 9.57
CA VAL A 161 23.25 4.01 10.22
C VAL A 161 24.44 3.56 9.35
N LEU A 162 24.20 3.37 8.07
CA LEU A 162 25.24 2.94 7.13
C LEU A 162 26.34 3.99 6.99
N GLY A 163 25.96 5.27 6.88
CA GLY A 163 26.91 6.40 6.84
C GLY A 163 27.77 6.47 8.11
N SER A 164 27.18 6.24 9.28
CA SER A 164 27.90 6.20 10.56
C SER A 164 28.90 5.05 10.61
N VAL A 165 28.51 3.85 10.20
CA VAL A 165 29.41 2.68 10.15
C VAL A 165 30.59 2.93 9.21
N LEU A 166 30.33 3.49 8.03
CA LEU A 166 31.39 3.84 7.07
C LEU A 166 32.33 4.92 7.63
N PHE A 167 31.79 5.95 8.26
CA PHE A 167 32.57 7.02 8.87
C PHE A 167 33.53 6.47 9.93
N PHE A 168 33.05 5.62 10.86
CA PHE A 168 33.89 4.98 11.87
C PHE A 168 34.96 4.08 11.25
N PHE A 169 34.60 3.32 10.22
CA PHE A 169 35.52 2.46 9.53
C PHE A 169 36.65 3.26 8.86
N PHE A 170 36.34 4.34 8.15
CA PHE A 170 37.35 5.20 7.53
C PHE A 170 38.26 5.90 8.56
N ARG A 171 37.67 6.37 9.65
CA ARG A 171 38.44 6.99 10.74
C ARG A 171 39.48 6.02 11.32
N THR A 172 39.07 4.80 11.63
CA THR A 172 39.99 3.78 12.18
C THR A 172 41.10 3.40 11.20
N GLN A 173 40.84 3.38 9.89
CA GLN A 173 41.86 3.12 8.87
C GLN A 173 42.86 4.28 8.74
N ILE A 174 42.43 5.53 8.85
CA ILE A 174 43.27 6.69 8.80
C ILE A 174 44.19 6.76 10.04
N ASP A 175 43.63 6.50 11.23
CA ASP A 175 44.40 6.47 12.49
C ASP A 175 45.47 5.39 12.46
N ALA A 176 45.15 4.19 11.98
CA ALA A 176 46.12 3.08 11.83
C ALA A 176 47.22 3.40 10.81
N ALA A 177 46.89 4.08 9.70
CA ALA A 177 47.89 4.50 8.71
C ALA A 177 48.84 5.58 9.24
N MET A 178 48.36 6.50 10.08
CA MET A 178 49.18 7.54 10.71
C MET A 178 50.14 6.98 11.78
N GLU A 179 49.73 5.93 12.53
CA GLU A 179 50.63 5.27 13.48
C GLU A 179 51.76 4.50 12.80
N GLN A 180 51.55 3.95 11.62
CA GLN A 180 52.59 3.26 10.85
C GLN A 180 53.60 4.21 10.19
N ALA A 181 53.28 5.48 10.09
CA ALA A 181 54.14 6.50 9.48
C ALA A 181 55.07 7.23 10.49
N LYS A 182 54.88 6.95 11.78
CA LYS A 182 55.77 7.41 12.86
C LYS A 182 56.85 6.37 13.17
#